data_091cee4ee046e7ec15d6e5408b5eaf71
#
_entry.id   091cee4ee046e7ec15d6e5408b5eaf71
#
_cell.length_a   1.000
_cell.length_b   1.000
_cell.length_c   1.000
_cell.angle_alpha   90.00
_cell.angle_beta   90.00
_cell.angle_gamma   90.00
#
_symmetry.space_group_name_H-M   'P 1'
#
loop_
_entity.id
_entity.type
_entity.pdbx_description
1 polymer ?
#
loop_
_entity_poly.entity_id
_entity_poly.type
_entity_poly.pdbx_seq_one_letter_code
_entity_poly.pdbx_strand_id
1 'polypeptide(L)'
;MSWIREGELNLLEKISANILKAGPMPKHVAFIMDGNRRFARKKNMERQEGHMQGFNKLAETLRWCKHLNIQEVTVYAFSIENFKRTKNEVDGLMELARQKFEKLLEERDNLEKHGVCIRVLGDLNMLPLDLQQLIAKAVLTTKAHNNDVSEPLLSECLYSSNSPNPDLLIRTSGEVRLSDFLLWQTSHSCLVFQSVLWPEYSFWNLCDAILQYQLNHKSIQKARDVHREQQASQQLEADRASFCSFHINNMGKAKNTASNAGTRSSERLAGRHKPAAEPIKKKPAPKKAPKAKKAKAAENGNNKAEEPKAEATEAK
;
A
#
# COMPACT_ATOMS: atom_id res chain seq x y z
N MET A 1 7.63 -18.12 19.50
CA MET A 1 6.22 -18.33 19.07
C MET A 1 6.20 -18.38 17.56
N SER A 2 5.50 -19.37 17.00
CA SER A 2 5.38 -19.62 15.58
C SER A 2 4.52 -18.58 14.86
N TRP A 3 4.84 -18.29 13.58
CA TRP A 3 4.00 -17.54 12.66
C TRP A 3 2.70 -18.29 12.30
N ILE A 4 2.81 -19.60 12.22
CA ILE A 4 1.68 -20.49 11.98
C ILE A 4 1.32 -21.15 13.30
N ARG A 5 0.25 -20.70 13.92
CA ARG A 5 -0.32 -21.38 15.08
C ARG A 5 -1.15 -22.58 14.60
N GLU A 6 -0.73 -23.75 15.01
CA GLU A 6 -1.57 -24.94 14.92
C GLU A 6 -2.61 -24.90 16.04
N GLY A 7 -3.77 -25.42 15.79
CA GLY A 7 -4.86 -25.52 16.75
C GLY A 7 -6.21 -25.34 16.07
N GLU A 8 -7.18 -26.09 16.57
CA GLU A 8 -8.53 -26.01 16.07
C GLU A 8 -9.30 -24.86 16.72
N LEU A 9 -10.37 -24.42 16.04
CA LEU A 9 -11.38 -23.55 16.62
C LEU A 9 -12.16 -24.33 17.69
N ASN A 10 -12.64 -23.66 18.72
CA ASN A 10 -13.57 -24.25 19.65
C ASN A 10 -14.93 -24.56 18.97
N LEU A 11 -15.80 -25.31 19.63
CA LEU A 11 -17.07 -25.76 19.03
C LEU A 11 -17.93 -24.59 18.55
N LEU A 12 -18.06 -23.52 19.34
CA LEU A 12 -18.84 -22.35 18.99
C LEU A 12 -18.22 -21.58 17.82
N GLU A 13 -16.91 -21.43 17.82
CA GLU A 13 -16.16 -20.81 16.70
C GLU A 13 -16.32 -21.63 15.42
N LYS A 14 -16.27 -22.97 15.49
CA LYS A 14 -16.50 -23.86 14.33
C LYS A 14 -17.90 -23.68 13.76
N ILE A 15 -18.92 -23.68 14.60
CA ILE A 15 -20.32 -23.47 14.17
C ILE A 15 -20.45 -22.08 13.50
N SER A 16 -19.95 -21.04 14.14
CA SER A 16 -20.01 -19.67 13.59
C SER A 16 -19.24 -19.52 12.29
N ALA A 17 -18.05 -20.13 12.17
CA ALA A 17 -17.29 -20.17 10.93
C ALA A 17 -18.06 -20.88 9.80
N ASN A 18 -18.76 -21.96 10.08
CA ASN A 18 -19.55 -22.68 9.09
C ASN A 18 -20.79 -21.87 8.64
N ILE A 19 -21.42 -21.15 9.56
CA ILE A 19 -22.54 -20.25 9.22
C ILE A 19 -22.02 -19.11 8.30
N LEU A 20 -20.91 -18.47 8.64
CA LEU A 20 -20.33 -17.41 7.82
C LEU A 20 -19.94 -17.90 6.42
N LYS A 21 -19.36 -19.10 6.32
CA LYS A 21 -18.96 -19.70 5.02
C LYS A 21 -20.14 -20.06 4.10
N ALA A 22 -21.36 -20.09 4.61
CA ALA A 22 -22.56 -20.25 3.78
C ALA A 22 -22.88 -18.99 2.97
N GLY A 23 -22.36 -17.83 3.37
CA GLY A 23 -22.47 -16.57 2.65
C GLY A 23 -21.21 -16.22 1.81
N PRO A 24 -21.21 -15.07 1.13
CA PRO A 24 -20.03 -14.60 0.39
C PRO A 24 -18.88 -14.28 1.35
N MET A 25 -17.74 -14.96 1.17
CA MET A 25 -16.55 -14.75 1.98
C MET A 25 -15.55 -13.81 1.30
N PRO A 26 -14.89 -12.90 2.04
CA PRO A 26 -13.79 -12.13 1.51
C PRO A 26 -12.62 -13.06 1.21
N LYS A 27 -12.00 -12.91 0.03
CA LYS A 27 -10.81 -13.69 -0.35
C LYS A 27 -9.53 -13.04 0.16
N HIS A 28 -9.48 -11.71 0.16
CA HIS A 28 -8.36 -10.91 0.64
C HIS A 28 -8.81 -9.94 1.74
N VAL A 29 -8.19 -10.03 2.90
CA VAL A 29 -8.47 -9.15 4.05
C VAL A 29 -7.22 -8.35 4.41
N ALA A 30 -7.37 -7.04 4.56
CA ALA A 30 -6.30 -6.15 4.99
C ALA A 30 -6.53 -5.67 6.43
N PHE A 31 -5.45 -5.59 7.23
CA PHE A 31 -5.51 -5.14 8.62
C PHE A 31 -4.59 -3.96 8.89
N ILE A 32 -5.14 -2.90 9.47
CA ILE A 32 -4.38 -1.86 10.16
C ILE A 32 -4.38 -2.18 11.65
N MET A 33 -3.29 -2.77 12.11
CA MET A 33 -3.10 -3.32 13.47
C MET A 33 -2.75 -2.21 14.47
N ASP A 34 -3.72 -1.37 14.81
CA ASP A 34 -3.54 -0.21 15.69
C ASP A 34 -3.93 -0.53 17.14
N GLY A 35 -3.32 0.19 18.08
CA GLY A 35 -3.64 0.12 19.51
C GLY A 35 -2.59 -0.54 20.40
N ASN A 36 -1.45 -1.07 19.87
CA ASN A 36 -0.41 -1.75 20.65
C ASN A 36 0.13 -0.89 21.83
N ARG A 37 0.43 0.40 21.58
CA ARG A 37 0.92 1.32 22.61
C ARG A 37 -0.14 1.67 23.65
N ARG A 38 -1.41 1.82 23.22
CA ARG A 38 -2.54 2.08 24.14
C ARG A 38 -2.82 0.87 25.01
N PHE A 39 -2.71 -0.32 24.44
CA PHE A 39 -2.79 -1.59 25.18
C PHE A 39 -1.68 -1.70 26.22
N ALA A 40 -0.42 -1.45 25.85
CA ALA A 40 0.70 -1.47 26.79
C ALA A 40 0.47 -0.52 27.98
N ARG A 41 0.01 0.72 27.70
CA ARG A 41 -0.35 1.68 28.76
C ARG A 41 -1.51 1.18 29.64
N LYS A 42 -2.56 0.63 29.04
CA LYS A 42 -3.72 0.07 29.76
C LYS A 42 -3.33 -1.06 30.71
N LYS A 43 -2.32 -1.84 30.33
CA LYS A 43 -1.82 -2.99 31.11
C LYS A 43 -0.58 -2.70 31.96
N ASN A 44 -0.14 -1.43 32.04
CA ASN A 44 1.08 -1.01 32.75
C ASN A 44 2.33 -1.83 32.39
N MET A 45 2.49 -2.14 31.09
CA MET A 45 3.63 -2.88 30.53
C MET A 45 4.46 -1.99 29.59
N GLU A 46 5.66 -2.42 29.26
CA GLU A 46 6.49 -1.72 28.29
C GLU A 46 5.90 -1.71 26.87
N ARG A 47 6.24 -0.68 26.07
CA ARG A 47 5.76 -0.56 24.70
C ARG A 47 6.18 -1.73 23.82
N GLN A 48 7.40 -2.24 24.01
CA GLN A 48 7.93 -3.39 23.30
C GLN A 48 7.09 -4.64 23.56
N GLU A 49 6.68 -4.85 24.80
CA GLU A 49 5.80 -5.96 25.17
C GLU A 49 4.43 -5.83 24.52
N GLY A 50 3.86 -4.61 24.46
CA GLY A 50 2.62 -4.35 23.71
C GLY A 50 2.74 -4.70 22.23
N HIS A 51 3.87 -4.42 21.59
CA HIS A 51 4.14 -4.80 20.20
C HIS A 51 4.30 -6.32 20.05
N MET A 52 4.95 -6.99 21.01
CA MET A 52 5.05 -8.45 21.04
C MET A 52 3.68 -9.11 21.17
N GLN A 53 2.81 -8.60 22.05
CA GLN A 53 1.43 -9.10 22.17
C GLN A 53 0.64 -8.88 20.88
N GLY A 54 0.84 -7.74 20.22
CA GLY A 54 0.24 -7.47 18.91
C GLY A 54 0.69 -8.48 17.84
N PHE A 55 1.97 -8.86 17.82
CA PHE A 55 2.45 -9.91 16.92
C PHE A 55 1.83 -11.28 17.23
N ASN A 56 1.72 -11.63 18.52
CA ASN A 56 1.07 -12.87 18.94
C ASN A 56 -0.38 -12.92 18.47
N LYS A 57 -1.06 -11.78 18.52
CA LYS A 57 -2.43 -11.64 18.03
C LYS A 57 -2.50 -11.79 16.49
N LEU A 58 -1.50 -11.29 15.76
CA LEU A 58 -1.42 -11.52 14.31
C LEU A 58 -1.38 -13.01 13.99
N ALA A 59 -0.49 -13.77 14.62
CA ALA A 59 -0.38 -15.21 14.40
C ALA A 59 -1.71 -15.97 14.71
N GLU A 60 -2.43 -15.51 15.73
CA GLU A 60 -3.76 -16.05 16.07
C GLU A 60 -4.81 -15.68 15.00
N THR A 61 -4.80 -14.43 14.55
CA THR A 61 -5.72 -13.94 13.52
C THR A 61 -5.49 -14.65 12.18
N LEU A 62 -4.23 -14.90 11.79
CA LEU A 62 -3.90 -15.68 10.59
C LEU A 62 -4.46 -17.11 10.66
N ARG A 63 -4.42 -17.74 11.85
CA ARG A 63 -5.08 -19.03 12.07
C ARG A 63 -6.59 -18.97 11.82
N TRP A 64 -7.28 -17.95 12.34
CA TRP A 64 -8.72 -17.75 12.10
C TRP A 64 -9.01 -17.51 10.61
N CYS A 65 -8.22 -16.68 9.94
CA CYS A 65 -8.34 -16.44 8.51
C CYS A 65 -8.24 -17.74 7.70
N LYS A 66 -7.28 -18.61 8.05
CA LYS A 66 -7.13 -19.93 7.43
C LYS A 66 -8.39 -20.79 7.61
N HIS A 67 -8.94 -20.87 8.83
CA HIS A 67 -10.16 -21.64 9.10
C HIS A 67 -11.40 -21.07 8.38
N LEU A 68 -11.39 -19.76 8.07
CA LEU A 68 -12.44 -19.07 7.33
C LEU A 68 -12.25 -19.09 5.82
N ASN A 69 -11.24 -19.81 5.30
CA ASN A 69 -10.89 -19.91 3.88
C ASN A 69 -10.53 -18.54 3.23
N ILE A 70 -10.02 -17.61 4.02
CA ILE A 70 -9.44 -16.35 3.52
C ILE A 70 -8.10 -16.70 2.89
N GLN A 71 -7.92 -16.33 1.61
CA GLN A 71 -6.77 -16.75 0.80
C GLN A 71 -5.57 -15.84 0.99
N GLU A 72 -5.80 -14.54 1.20
CA GLU A 72 -4.75 -13.54 1.34
C GLU A 72 -5.02 -12.60 2.51
N VAL A 73 -3.93 -12.28 3.24
CA VAL A 73 -3.98 -11.32 4.34
C VAL A 73 -2.85 -10.32 4.17
N THR A 74 -3.20 -9.03 4.06
CA THR A 74 -2.22 -7.94 4.07
C THR A 74 -2.27 -7.21 5.39
N VAL A 75 -1.10 -6.95 5.99
CA VAL A 75 -1.01 -6.27 7.28
C VAL A 75 -0.17 -4.99 7.20
N TYR A 76 -0.63 -3.93 7.84
CA TYR A 76 0.12 -2.69 7.99
C TYR A 76 1.07 -2.83 9.19
N ALA A 77 2.29 -3.32 8.92
CA ALA A 77 3.28 -3.60 9.96
C ALA A 77 4.03 -2.34 10.44
N PHE A 78 4.46 -1.49 9.49
CA PHE A 78 5.26 -0.31 9.78
C PHE A 78 5.01 0.77 8.72
N SER A 79 4.89 2.04 9.13
CA SER A 79 4.69 3.18 8.23
C SER A 79 5.86 4.16 8.27
N ILE A 80 6.00 5.00 7.24
CA ILE A 80 6.97 6.10 7.21
C ILE A 80 6.79 7.01 8.44
N GLU A 81 5.55 7.25 8.88
CA GLU A 81 5.26 8.04 10.08
C GLU A 81 5.82 7.40 11.37
N ASN A 82 6.03 6.09 11.39
CA ASN A 82 6.57 5.41 12.56
C ASN A 82 8.06 5.73 12.79
N PHE A 83 8.81 6.15 11.77
CA PHE A 83 10.18 6.64 11.94
C PHE A 83 10.27 7.95 12.75
N LYS A 84 9.17 8.70 12.87
CA LYS A 84 9.10 9.89 13.75
C LYS A 84 9.00 9.57 15.24
N ARG A 85 8.90 8.30 15.62
CA ARG A 85 8.89 7.85 17.01
C ARG A 85 10.27 7.97 17.64
N THR A 86 10.35 7.75 18.96
CA THR A 86 11.65 7.74 19.65
C THR A 86 12.56 6.66 19.06
N LYS A 87 13.87 6.95 19.00
CA LYS A 87 14.87 6.01 18.48
C LYS A 87 14.74 4.62 19.13
N ASN A 88 14.62 4.57 20.45
CA ASN A 88 14.48 3.30 21.20
C ASN A 88 13.24 2.50 20.76
N GLU A 89 12.11 3.16 20.45
CA GLU A 89 10.91 2.48 19.98
C GLU A 89 11.12 1.94 18.55
N VAL A 90 11.76 2.72 17.67
CA VAL A 90 12.06 2.29 16.30
C VAL A 90 13.05 1.14 16.30
N ASP A 91 14.16 1.25 17.05
CA ASP A 91 15.18 0.20 17.16
C ASP A 91 14.56 -1.10 17.73
N GLY A 92 13.70 -0.99 18.74
CA GLY A 92 12.98 -2.14 19.30
C GLY A 92 12.01 -2.79 18.31
N LEU A 93 11.38 -2.02 17.42
CA LEU A 93 10.53 -2.58 16.35
C LEU A 93 11.35 -3.28 15.26
N MET A 94 12.51 -2.72 14.89
CA MET A 94 13.43 -3.37 13.94
C MET A 94 13.99 -4.68 14.52
N GLU A 95 14.34 -4.69 15.80
CA GLU A 95 14.80 -5.90 16.50
C GLU A 95 13.70 -6.96 16.58
N LEU A 96 12.47 -6.56 16.90
CA LEU A 96 11.32 -7.47 16.87
C LEU A 96 11.12 -8.07 15.47
N ALA A 97 11.25 -7.25 14.42
CA ALA A 97 11.14 -7.73 13.04
C ALA A 97 12.23 -8.76 12.71
N ARG A 98 13.51 -8.52 13.09
CA ARG A 98 14.61 -9.49 12.91
C ARG A 98 14.26 -10.84 13.52
N GLN A 99 13.97 -10.85 14.80
CA GLN A 99 13.61 -12.08 15.53
C GLN A 99 12.45 -12.83 14.88
N LYS A 100 11.49 -12.10 14.31
CA LYS A 100 10.34 -12.71 13.67
C LYS A 100 10.65 -13.29 12.29
N PHE A 101 11.47 -12.61 11.49
CA PHE A 101 11.90 -13.14 10.19
C PHE A 101 12.90 -14.28 10.34
N GLU A 102 13.82 -14.23 11.31
CA GLU A 102 14.69 -15.36 11.65
C GLU A 102 13.88 -16.60 12.00
N LYS A 103 12.92 -16.43 12.91
CA LYS A 103 12.04 -17.53 13.31
C LYS A 103 11.18 -18.07 12.18
N LEU A 104 10.74 -17.21 11.27
CA LEU A 104 10.01 -17.62 10.08
C LEU A 104 10.87 -18.50 9.17
N LEU A 105 12.15 -18.18 9.01
CA LEU A 105 13.09 -18.99 8.23
C LEU A 105 13.39 -20.34 8.88
N GLU A 106 13.39 -20.42 10.21
CA GLU A 106 13.48 -21.69 10.96
C GLU A 106 12.25 -22.59 10.74
N GLU A 107 11.08 -22.00 10.52
CA GLU A 107 9.81 -22.69 10.30
C GLU A 107 9.53 -22.99 8.81
N ARG A 108 10.55 -23.00 7.96
CA ARG A 108 10.41 -23.18 6.50
C ARG A 108 9.53 -24.36 6.11
N ASP A 109 9.78 -25.54 6.68
CA ASP A 109 9.07 -26.77 6.34
C ASP A 109 7.56 -26.65 6.68
N ASN A 110 7.24 -25.92 7.74
CA ASN A 110 5.87 -25.64 8.13
C ASN A 110 5.18 -24.68 7.16
N LEU A 111 5.89 -23.65 6.67
CA LEU A 111 5.39 -22.73 5.64
C LEU A 111 5.12 -23.48 4.33
N GLU A 112 6.02 -24.35 3.91
CA GLU A 112 5.91 -25.17 2.71
C GLU A 112 4.71 -26.14 2.80
N LYS A 113 4.60 -26.86 3.90
CA LYS A 113 3.45 -27.77 4.19
C LYS A 113 2.10 -27.06 4.07
N HIS A 114 2.04 -25.77 4.42
CA HIS A 114 0.81 -24.98 4.37
C HIS A 114 0.66 -24.14 3.11
N GLY A 115 1.60 -24.19 2.16
CA GLY A 115 1.58 -23.42 0.92
C GLY A 115 1.58 -21.90 1.14
N VAL A 116 2.27 -21.42 2.19
CA VAL A 116 2.29 -20.00 2.56
C VAL A 116 3.33 -19.25 1.74
N CYS A 117 2.89 -18.26 0.98
CA CYS A 117 3.76 -17.29 0.29
C CYS A 117 3.81 -15.97 1.06
N ILE A 118 5.01 -15.46 1.34
CA ILE A 118 5.22 -14.20 2.05
C ILE A 118 5.72 -13.15 1.07
N ARG A 119 5.03 -12.01 1.08
CA ARG A 119 5.44 -10.82 0.32
C ARG A 119 5.60 -9.64 1.27
N VAL A 120 6.62 -8.85 1.08
CA VAL A 120 6.86 -7.62 1.83
C VAL A 120 6.81 -6.45 0.85
N LEU A 121 5.89 -5.53 1.08
CA LEU A 121 5.56 -4.41 0.20
C LEU A 121 6.08 -3.11 0.81
N GLY A 122 6.66 -2.25 -0.01
CA GLY A 122 7.16 -0.94 0.40
C GLY A 122 8.62 -0.70 0.02
N ASP A 123 9.13 0.49 0.33
CA ASP A 123 10.54 0.84 0.11
C ASP A 123 11.43 0.22 1.19
N LEU A 124 12.00 -0.95 0.87
CA LEU A 124 12.87 -1.68 1.79
C LEU A 124 14.22 -0.98 2.04
N ASN A 125 14.63 -0.01 1.20
CA ASN A 125 15.87 0.73 1.40
C ASN A 125 15.85 1.59 2.68
N MET A 126 14.66 1.88 3.20
CA MET A 126 14.50 2.58 4.48
C MET A 126 14.79 1.71 5.71
N LEU A 127 14.93 0.39 5.54
CA LEU A 127 15.20 -0.57 6.63
C LEU A 127 16.70 -0.83 6.76
N PRO A 128 17.18 -1.28 7.95
CA PRO A 128 18.55 -1.75 8.13
C PRO A 128 18.91 -2.88 7.15
N LEU A 129 20.15 -2.89 6.63
CA LEU A 129 20.59 -3.81 5.57
C LEU A 129 20.44 -5.29 5.96
N ASP A 130 20.73 -5.64 7.19
CA ASP A 130 20.57 -6.99 7.73
C ASP A 130 19.12 -7.46 7.69
N LEU A 131 18.18 -6.57 8.05
CA LEU A 131 16.74 -6.84 7.96
C LEU A 131 16.28 -6.98 6.49
N GLN A 132 16.79 -6.14 5.58
CA GLN A 132 16.54 -6.30 4.14
C GLN A 132 16.94 -7.70 3.64
N GLN A 133 18.12 -8.18 4.06
CA GLN A 133 18.62 -9.52 3.69
C GLN A 133 17.73 -10.64 4.24
N LEU A 134 17.29 -10.54 5.49
CA LEU A 134 16.35 -11.50 6.10
C LEU A 134 15.01 -11.54 5.36
N ILE A 135 14.47 -10.38 5.04
CA ILE A 135 13.23 -10.24 4.26
C ILE A 135 13.39 -10.87 2.87
N ALA A 136 14.47 -10.53 2.16
CA ALA A 136 14.72 -11.08 0.82
C ALA A 136 14.82 -12.61 0.86
N LYS A 137 15.52 -13.16 1.86
CA LYS A 137 15.61 -14.62 2.06
C LYS A 137 14.23 -15.24 2.32
N ALA A 138 13.40 -14.63 3.17
CA ALA A 138 12.05 -15.12 3.46
C ALA A 138 11.15 -15.11 2.21
N VAL A 139 11.16 -14.02 1.44
CA VAL A 139 10.40 -13.91 0.18
C VAL A 139 10.85 -14.96 -0.83
N LEU A 140 12.16 -15.11 -1.06
CA LEU A 140 12.70 -16.08 -2.00
C LEU A 140 12.38 -17.53 -1.60
N THR A 141 12.46 -17.84 -0.30
CA THR A 141 12.16 -19.18 0.21
C THR A 141 10.70 -19.56 -0.02
N THR A 142 9.78 -18.60 0.03
CA THR A 142 8.33 -18.86 -0.08
C THR A 142 7.76 -18.57 -1.47
N LYS A 143 8.56 -18.04 -2.41
CA LYS A 143 8.11 -17.64 -3.76
C LYS A 143 7.52 -18.79 -4.59
N ALA A 144 8.03 -20.01 -4.44
CA ALA A 144 7.57 -21.19 -5.19
C ALA A 144 6.10 -21.56 -4.92
N HIS A 145 5.50 -21.00 -3.87
CA HIS A 145 4.12 -21.27 -3.48
C HIS A 145 3.09 -20.31 -4.11
N ASN A 146 3.52 -19.41 -5.00
CA ASN A 146 2.67 -18.39 -5.61
C ASN A 146 2.21 -18.81 -7.02
N ASN A 147 0.89 -18.86 -7.25
CA ASN A 147 0.29 -19.00 -8.59
C ASN A 147 -0.16 -17.60 -9.05
N ASP A 148 0.56 -17.03 -10.02
CA ASP A 148 0.37 -15.66 -10.49
C ASP A 148 -0.92 -15.44 -11.29
N VAL A 149 -1.55 -14.28 -11.03
CA VAL A 149 -2.65 -13.70 -11.83
C VAL A 149 -2.32 -12.26 -12.18
N SER A 150 -2.46 -11.87 -13.44
CA SER A 150 -2.12 -10.53 -13.97
C SER A 150 -3.30 -9.57 -14.00
N GLU A 151 -3.05 -8.26 -13.73
CA GLU A 151 -3.99 -7.13 -13.88
C GLU A 151 -3.31 -5.86 -14.46
N PRO A 152 -4.08 -4.86 -15.03
CA PRO A 152 -3.58 -3.86 -15.99
C PRO A 152 -2.55 -2.84 -15.47
N LEU A 153 -1.87 -2.16 -16.38
CA LEU A 153 -0.61 -1.41 -16.32
C LEU A 153 -0.34 -0.52 -15.08
N LEU A 154 -1.32 0.18 -14.50
CA LEU A 154 -1.11 0.96 -13.27
C LEU A 154 -0.95 0.07 -12.04
N SER A 155 -1.70 -1.03 -12.00
CA SER A 155 -1.56 -2.03 -10.96
C SER A 155 -0.23 -2.77 -11.04
N GLU A 156 0.35 -2.95 -12.23
CA GLU A 156 1.66 -3.57 -12.44
C GLU A 156 2.82 -2.73 -11.90
N CYS A 157 2.66 -1.40 -11.82
CA CYS A 157 3.68 -0.51 -11.24
C CYS A 157 3.63 -0.46 -9.70
N LEU A 158 2.61 -1.01 -9.06
CA LEU A 158 2.50 -1.02 -7.60
C LEU A 158 3.22 -2.25 -7.00
N TYR A 159 3.77 -2.08 -5.79
CA TYR A 159 4.34 -3.21 -5.03
C TYR A 159 3.33 -4.34 -4.77
N SER A 160 2.04 -4.07 -4.89
CA SER A 160 0.93 -5.02 -4.73
C SER A 160 0.44 -5.63 -6.05
N SER A 161 1.16 -5.46 -7.16
CA SER A 161 0.75 -5.90 -8.50
C SER A 161 0.39 -7.39 -8.61
N ASN A 162 1.02 -8.22 -7.79
CA ASN A 162 0.79 -9.66 -7.74
C ASN A 162 -0.24 -10.08 -6.66
N SER A 163 -1.07 -9.14 -6.19
CA SER A 163 -2.12 -9.39 -5.19
C SER A 163 -3.46 -8.85 -5.69
N PRO A 164 -4.56 -9.60 -5.54
CA PRO A 164 -5.88 -9.03 -5.75
C PRO A 164 -6.13 -7.89 -4.76
N ASN A 165 -6.93 -6.91 -5.16
CA ASN A 165 -7.33 -5.83 -4.27
C ASN A 165 -8.08 -6.40 -3.05
N PRO A 166 -7.90 -5.83 -1.83
CA PRO A 166 -8.61 -6.29 -0.66
C PRO A 166 -10.14 -6.23 -0.83
N ASP A 167 -10.82 -7.25 -0.37
CA ASP A 167 -12.29 -7.26 -0.27
C ASP A 167 -12.76 -6.52 0.97
N LEU A 168 -12.01 -6.67 2.06
CA LEU A 168 -12.33 -6.17 3.38
C LEU A 168 -11.07 -5.56 4.00
N LEU A 169 -11.17 -4.32 4.48
CA LEU A 169 -10.14 -3.68 5.28
C LEU A 169 -10.66 -3.43 6.69
N ILE A 170 -9.93 -3.88 7.69
CA ILE A 170 -10.26 -3.73 9.11
C ILE A 170 -9.22 -2.86 9.79
N ARG A 171 -9.65 -1.80 10.46
CA ARG A 171 -8.81 -1.01 11.36
C ARG A 171 -9.31 -1.09 12.78
N THR A 172 -8.42 -1.46 13.68
CA THR A 172 -8.69 -1.53 15.13
C THR A 172 -8.40 -0.19 15.83
N SER A 173 -8.80 -0.08 17.10
CA SER A 173 -8.50 1.01 18.04
C SER A 173 -9.35 2.29 17.92
N GLY A 174 -10.47 2.26 17.20
CA GLY A 174 -11.43 3.37 17.12
C GLY A 174 -11.00 4.53 16.20
N GLU A 175 -9.89 4.39 15.47
CA GLU A 175 -9.42 5.39 14.52
C GLU A 175 -10.09 5.20 13.15
N VAL A 176 -10.71 6.26 12.62
CA VAL A 176 -11.48 6.22 11.36
C VAL A 176 -10.68 6.91 10.25
N ARG A 177 -9.49 6.38 9.94
CA ARG A 177 -8.62 6.83 8.85
C ARG A 177 -7.77 5.68 8.33
N LEU A 178 -7.28 5.77 7.09
CA LEU A 178 -6.47 4.72 6.46
C LEU A 178 -4.96 4.92 6.63
N SER A 179 -4.50 6.11 7.01
CA SER A 179 -3.07 6.45 7.20
C SER A 179 -2.21 6.05 5.98
N ASP A 180 -2.68 6.39 4.78
CA ASP A 180 -2.08 6.12 3.48
C ASP A 180 -1.89 4.63 3.15
N PHE A 181 -2.54 3.73 3.91
CA PHE A 181 -2.45 2.29 3.68
C PHE A 181 -3.39 1.85 2.58
N LEU A 182 -2.83 1.31 1.49
CA LEU A 182 -3.55 0.70 0.36
C LEU A 182 -4.69 1.57 -0.21
N LEU A 183 -4.53 2.91 -0.28
CA LEU A 183 -5.59 3.84 -0.68
C LEU A 183 -6.18 3.50 -2.06
N TRP A 184 -5.34 3.16 -3.02
CA TRP A 184 -5.75 2.77 -4.35
C TRP A 184 -6.45 1.42 -4.37
N GLN A 185 -5.85 0.43 -3.71
CA GLN A 185 -6.32 -0.94 -3.70
C GLN A 185 -7.63 -1.13 -2.92
N THR A 186 -7.94 -0.22 -1.99
CA THR A 186 -9.14 -0.30 -1.14
C THR A 186 -10.30 0.56 -1.61
N SER A 187 -10.21 1.16 -2.81
CA SER A 187 -11.25 2.03 -3.38
C SER A 187 -12.63 1.36 -3.47
N HIS A 188 -12.67 0.04 -3.63
CA HIS A 188 -13.90 -0.78 -3.69
C HIS A 188 -13.92 -1.89 -2.62
N SER A 189 -13.28 -1.66 -1.49
CA SER A 189 -13.27 -2.57 -0.34
C SER A 189 -14.35 -2.22 0.67
N CYS A 190 -14.81 -3.21 1.42
CA CYS A 190 -15.57 -2.94 2.64
C CYS A 190 -14.62 -2.41 3.70
N LEU A 191 -14.88 -1.24 4.27
CA LEU A 191 -14.07 -0.64 5.33
C LEU A 191 -14.78 -0.83 6.67
N VAL A 192 -14.11 -1.49 7.61
CA VAL A 192 -14.64 -1.75 8.96
C VAL A 192 -13.71 -1.16 10.01
N PHE A 193 -14.24 -0.27 10.83
CA PHE A 193 -13.52 0.37 11.93
C PHE A 193 -14.05 -0.12 13.27
N GLN A 194 -13.19 -0.69 14.11
CA GLN A 194 -13.55 -1.29 15.37
C GLN A 194 -12.82 -0.61 16.53
N SER A 195 -13.48 -0.39 17.65
CA SER A 195 -12.90 0.29 18.83
C SER A 195 -11.92 -0.57 19.62
N VAL A 196 -11.94 -1.89 19.43
CA VAL A 196 -11.06 -2.84 20.12
C VAL A 196 -9.58 -2.55 19.81
N LEU A 197 -8.70 -2.62 20.81
CA LEU A 197 -7.25 -2.51 20.61
C LEU A 197 -6.71 -3.79 19.97
N TRP A 198 -5.73 -3.68 19.07
CA TRP A 198 -5.25 -4.85 18.30
C TRP A 198 -4.86 -6.06 19.17
N PRO A 199 -4.11 -5.95 20.28
CA PRO A 199 -3.80 -7.12 21.11
C PRO A 199 -5.03 -7.77 21.78
N GLU A 200 -6.16 -7.05 21.89
CA GLU A 200 -7.42 -7.54 22.45
C GLU A 200 -8.37 -8.08 21.37
N TYR A 201 -7.97 -8.04 20.09
CA TYR A 201 -8.77 -8.51 18.95
C TYR A 201 -9.17 -9.98 19.11
N SER A 202 -10.42 -10.31 18.81
CA SER A 202 -10.97 -11.65 19.02
C SER A 202 -11.53 -12.24 17.73
N PHE A 203 -11.79 -13.56 17.72
CA PHE A 203 -12.49 -14.23 16.63
C PHE A 203 -13.85 -13.57 16.33
N TRP A 204 -14.56 -13.14 17.35
CA TRP A 204 -15.87 -12.50 17.22
C TRP A 204 -15.80 -11.13 16.55
N ASN A 205 -14.73 -10.37 16.77
CA ASN A 205 -14.51 -9.14 16.04
C ASN A 205 -14.28 -9.39 14.54
N LEU A 206 -13.59 -10.47 14.19
CA LEU A 206 -13.41 -10.87 12.80
C LEU A 206 -14.74 -11.33 12.19
N CYS A 207 -15.54 -12.10 12.92
CA CYS A 207 -16.89 -12.52 12.49
C CYS A 207 -17.79 -11.30 12.21
N ASP A 208 -17.81 -10.32 13.12
CA ASP A 208 -18.55 -9.07 12.93
C ASP A 208 -18.12 -8.33 11.64
N ALA A 209 -16.83 -8.18 11.41
CA ALA A 209 -16.33 -7.54 10.20
C ALA A 209 -16.73 -8.31 8.92
N ILE A 210 -16.71 -9.64 8.94
CA ILE A 210 -17.15 -10.46 7.81
C ILE A 210 -18.66 -10.33 7.60
N LEU A 211 -19.45 -10.29 8.64
CA LEU A 211 -20.91 -10.05 8.52
C LEU A 211 -21.20 -8.68 7.87
N GLN A 212 -20.49 -7.64 8.28
CA GLN A 212 -20.62 -6.32 7.66
C GLN A 212 -20.25 -6.36 6.17
N TYR A 213 -19.19 -7.09 5.78
CA TYR A 213 -18.86 -7.34 4.40
C TYR A 213 -19.99 -8.08 3.66
N GLN A 214 -20.54 -9.16 4.22
CA GLN A 214 -21.62 -9.93 3.62
C GLN A 214 -22.88 -9.10 3.38
N LEU A 215 -23.25 -8.26 4.34
CA LEU A 215 -24.41 -7.35 4.22
C LEU A 215 -24.22 -6.34 3.09
N ASN A 216 -22.99 -5.87 2.86
CA ASN A 216 -22.67 -4.88 1.83
C ASN A 216 -22.20 -5.50 0.50
N HIS A 217 -22.04 -6.83 0.43
CA HIS A 217 -21.40 -7.53 -0.68
C HIS A 217 -22.04 -7.18 -2.03
N LYS A 218 -23.37 -7.20 -2.14
CA LYS A 218 -24.09 -6.88 -3.39
C LYS A 218 -23.79 -5.46 -3.90
N SER A 219 -23.77 -4.49 -2.98
CA SER A 219 -23.47 -3.09 -3.32
C SER A 219 -22.02 -2.91 -3.77
N ILE A 220 -21.08 -3.58 -3.10
CA ILE A 220 -19.66 -3.56 -3.43
C ILE A 220 -19.42 -4.19 -4.81
N GLN A 221 -20.03 -5.34 -5.10
CA GLN A 221 -19.91 -5.99 -6.40
C GLN A 221 -20.48 -5.11 -7.51
N LYS A 222 -21.64 -4.52 -7.32
CA LYS A 222 -22.22 -3.58 -8.29
C LYS A 222 -21.27 -2.40 -8.57
N ALA A 223 -20.65 -1.82 -7.53
CA ALA A 223 -19.70 -0.73 -7.70
C ALA A 223 -18.43 -1.17 -8.47
N ARG A 224 -17.91 -2.37 -8.20
CA ARG A 224 -16.78 -2.97 -8.93
C ARG A 224 -17.11 -3.21 -10.39
N ASP A 225 -18.30 -3.72 -10.69
CA ASP A 225 -18.72 -4.02 -12.05
C ASP A 225 -18.88 -2.73 -12.87
N VAL A 226 -19.53 -1.70 -12.33
CA VAL A 226 -19.63 -0.37 -12.97
C VAL A 226 -18.24 0.23 -13.23
N HIS A 227 -17.31 0.14 -12.28
CA HIS A 227 -15.96 0.65 -12.45
C HIS A 227 -15.21 -0.12 -13.56
N ARG A 228 -15.35 -1.45 -13.60
CA ARG A 228 -14.74 -2.30 -14.62
C ARG A 228 -15.28 -1.96 -16.03
N GLU A 229 -16.58 -1.75 -16.15
CA GLU A 229 -17.22 -1.34 -17.41
C GLU A 229 -16.71 0.04 -17.86
N GLN A 230 -16.57 0.99 -16.93
CA GLN A 230 -16.01 2.31 -17.22
C GLN A 230 -14.56 2.23 -17.68
N GLN A 231 -13.73 1.44 -17.01
CA GLN A 231 -12.33 1.22 -17.42
C GLN A 231 -12.23 0.58 -18.81
N ALA A 232 -13.05 -0.44 -19.09
CA ALA A 232 -13.07 -1.09 -20.40
C ALA A 232 -13.49 -0.11 -21.50
N SER A 233 -14.47 0.75 -21.24
CA SER A 233 -14.92 1.77 -22.20
C SER A 233 -13.82 2.82 -22.47
N GLN A 234 -13.14 3.31 -21.41
CA GLN A 234 -12.03 4.26 -21.53
C GLN A 234 -10.84 3.65 -22.29
N GLN A 235 -10.51 2.38 -22.01
CA GLN A 235 -9.45 1.68 -22.74
C GLN A 235 -9.78 1.56 -24.23
N LEU A 236 -11.02 1.19 -24.57
CA LEU A 236 -11.47 1.09 -25.95
C LEU A 236 -11.41 2.45 -26.68
N GLU A 237 -11.74 3.54 -26.01
CA GLU A 237 -11.62 4.90 -26.56
C GLU A 237 -10.16 5.29 -26.76
N ALA A 238 -9.27 4.99 -25.80
CA ALA A 238 -7.84 5.23 -25.91
C ALA A 238 -7.20 4.45 -27.06
N ASP A 239 -7.58 3.18 -27.22
CA ASP A 239 -7.12 2.32 -28.31
C ASP A 239 -7.59 2.84 -29.67
N ARG A 240 -8.85 3.30 -29.78
CA ARG A 240 -9.39 3.94 -30.99
C ARG A 240 -8.64 5.23 -31.32
N ALA A 241 -8.37 6.09 -30.33
CA ALA A 241 -7.63 7.34 -30.53
C ALA A 241 -6.19 7.07 -30.99
N SER A 242 -5.53 6.08 -30.38
CA SER A 242 -4.20 5.63 -30.78
C SER A 242 -4.17 5.09 -32.22
N PHE A 243 -5.13 4.26 -32.59
CA PHE A 243 -5.27 3.73 -33.95
C PHE A 243 -5.51 4.86 -34.98
N CYS A 244 -6.38 5.82 -34.66
CA CYS A 244 -6.62 6.98 -35.53
C CYS A 244 -5.36 7.83 -35.71
N SER A 245 -4.62 8.12 -34.64
CA SER A 245 -3.38 8.90 -34.71
C SER A 245 -2.29 8.19 -35.52
N PHE A 246 -2.17 6.85 -35.38
CA PHE A 246 -1.25 6.03 -36.17
C PHE A 246 -1.58 6.10 -37.68
N HIS A 247 -2.84 6.00 -38.03
CA HIS A 247 -3.29 6.08 -39.43
C HIS A 247 -3.07 7.47 -40.04
N ILE A 248 -3.41 8.55 -39.33
CA ILE A 248 -3.18 9.92 -39.76
C ILE A 248 -1.68 10.18 -39.99
N ASN A 249 -0.81 9.74 -39.09
CA ASN A 249 0.62 9.91 -39.23
C ASN A 249 1.20 9.12 -40.42
N ASN A 250 0.66 7.93 -40.73
CA ASN A 250 1.09 7.13 -41.86
C ASN A 250 0.55 7.67 -43.21
N MET A 251 -0.67 8.21 -43.23
CA MET A 251 -1.20 8.90 -44.45
C MET A 251 -0.46 10.21 -44.72
N GLY A 252 -0.03 10.93 -43.69
CA GLY A 252 0.82 12.12 -43.82
C GLY A 252 2.21 11.78 -44.37
N LYS A 253 2.81 10.68 -43.97
CA LYS A 253 4.08 10.18 -44.55
C LYS A 253 3.95 9.71 -45.97
N ALA A 254 2.85 9.04 -46.35
CA ALA A 254 2.58 8.61 -47.72
C ALA A 254 2.37 9.80 -48.68
N LYS A 255 1.72 10.88 -48.25
CA LYS A 255 1.57 12.11 -49.03
C LYS A 255 2.91 12.82 -49.23
N ASN A 256 3.77 12.89 -48.24
CA ASN A 256 5.11 13.50 -48.34
C ASN A 256 6.06 12.69 -49.20
N THR A 257 5.94 11.35 -49.27
CA THR A 257 6.72 10.53 -50.22
C THR A 257 6.20 10.66 -51.65
N ALA A 258 4.92 10.84 -51.85
CA ALA A 258 4.34 11.08 -53.20
C ALA A 258 4.70 12.46 -53.75
N SER A 259 4.75 13.52 -52.90
CA SER A 259 5.18 14.86 -53.31
C SER A 259 6.68 14.93 -53.63
N ASN A 260 7.53 14.17 -52.91
CA ASN A 260 8.95 14.10 -53.20
C ASN A 260 9.30 13.24 -54.44
N ALA A 261 8.43 12.35 -54.86
CA ALA A 261 8.63 11.59 -56.10
C ALA A 261 8.27 12.40 -57.38
N GLY A 262 7.34 13.39 -57.23
CA GLY A 262 6.98 14.28 -58.35
C GLY A 262 8.01 15.38 -58.66
N THR A 263 8.83 15.77 -57.72
CA THR A 263 9.85 16.82 -57.89
C THR A 263 11.22 16.32 -58.38
N ARG A 264 11.44 15.01 -58.43
CA ARG A 264 12.73 14.42 -58.92
C ARG A 264 12.80 14.22 -60.44
N SER A 265 11.76 14.46 -61.19
CA SER A 265 11.77 14.26 -62.66
C SER A 265 11.92 15.56 -63.45
N SER A 266 11.97 16.77 -62.85
CA SER A 266 12.11 18.03 -63.60
C SER A 266 13.43 18.79 -63.39
N GLU A 267 14.40 18.26 -62.63
CA GLU A 267 15.70 18.97 -62.37
C GLU A 267 16.89 18.32 -63.04
N ARG A 268 16.76 17.86 -64.28
CA ARG A 268 17.90 17.35 -65.04
C ARG A 268 18.32 18.24 -66.22
N LEU A 269 18.09 19.55 -66.17
CA LEU A 269 18.67 20.48 -67.13
C LEU A 269 18.67 21.92 -66.59
N ALA A 270 19.71 22.28 -65.81
CA ALA A 270 20.31 23.63 -65.81
C ALA A 270 21.52 23.64 -64.88
N GLY A 271 22.66 23.91 -65.46
CA GLY A 271 23.96 23.90 -64.80
C GLY A 271 24.28 25.18 -64.05
N ARG A 272 25.25 25.01 -63.15
CA ARG A 272 26.22 25.99 -62.63
C ARG A 272 25.71 27.38 -62.23
N HIS A 273 25.73 27.61 -60.91
CA HIS A 273 26.48 28.67 -60.26
C HIS A 273 26.38 28.58 -58.75
N LYS A 274 27.53 28.59 -58.04
CA LYS A 274 27.62 28.90 -56.61
C LYS A 274 27.43 30.40 -56.41
N PRO A 275 26.82 30.83 -55.32
CA PRO A 275 27.54 31.70 -54.41
C PRO A 275 27.38 31.37 -52.90
N ALA A 276 28.43 31.71 -52.24
CA ALA A 276 28.76 32.18 -50.91
C ALA A 276 27.77 32.03 -49.73
N ALA A 277 28.40 31.59 -48.64
CA ALA A 277 27.85 31.51 -47.30
C ALA A 277 27.48 32.84 -46.68
N GLU A 278 26.35 32.96 -46.00
CA GLU A 278 26.01 33.99 -45.03
C GLU A 278 25.72 33.45 -43.64
N PRO A 279 25.91 34.25 -42.56
CA PRO A 279 26.23 33.74 -41.25
C PRO A 279 25.02 33.50 -40.33
N ILE A 280 25.25 32.54 -39.44
CA ILE A 280 24.29 32.07 -38.40
C ILE A 280 23.98 33.20 -37.40
N LYS A 281 22.71 33.63 -37.31
CA LYS A 281 22.19 34.50 -36.24
C LYS A 281 21.91 33.68 -34.97
N LYS A 282 22.63 34.04 -33.89
CA LYS A 282 22.45 33.46 -32.52
C LYS A 282 21.10 33.91 -31.94
N LYS A 283 20.35 32.95 -31.37
CA LYS A 283 19.16 33.20 -30.52
C LYS A 283 19.56 33.81 -29.19
N PRO A 284 18.78 34.76 -28.64
CA PRO A 284 19.06 35.35 -27.33
C PRO A 284 18.62 34.45 -26.16
N ALA A 285 19.39 34.48 -25.08
CA ALA A 285 19.20 33.74 -23.84
C ALA A 285 17.98 34.26 -23.01
N PRO A 286 17.34 33.43 -22.17
CA PRO A 286 16.21 33.84 -21.36
C PRO A 286 16.61 34.72 -20.18
N LYS A 287 15.82 35.76 -19.93
CA LYS A 287 15.99 36.73 -18.85
C LYS A 287 15.69 36.10 -17.48
N LYS A 288 16.57 36.40 -16.51
CA LYS A 288 16.43 36.04 -15.08
C LYS A 288 15.27 36.79 -14.43
N ALA A 289 14.50 36.10 -13.59
CA ALA A 289 13.46 36.66 -12.72
C ALA A 289 14.07 37.46 -11.55
N PRO A 290 13.38 38.50 -11.01
CA PRO A 290 13.92 39.37 -9.98
C PRO A 290 13.87 38.77 -8.57
N LYS A 291 14.93 39.05 -7.79
CA LYS A 291 15.06 38.67 -6.37
C LYS A 291 14.09 39.48 -5.49
N ALA A 292 13.35 38.78 -4.63
CA ALA A 292 12.55 39.37 -3.57
C ALA A 292 13.45 39.98 -2.47
N LYS A 293 13.14 41.21 -2.03
CA LYS A 293 13.80 41.95 -0.95
C LYS A 293 13.41 41.38 0.42
N LYS A 294 14.41 41.16 1.28
CA LYS A 294 14.27 40.94 2.72
C LYS A 294 13.71 42.18 3.39
N ALA A 295 12.63 42.05 4.14
CA ALA A 295 12.22 43.04 5.15
C ALA A 295 12.76 42.63 6.53
N LYS A 296 13.40 43.60 7.22
CA LYS A 296 13.91 43.50 8.58
C LYS A 296 12.74 43.58 9.56
N ALA A 297 12.72 42.68 10.56
CA ALA A 297 11.89 42.80 11.75
C ALA A 297 12.60 43.66 12.77
N ALA A 298 11.86 44.56 13.41
CA ALA A 298 12.27 45.35 14.56
C ALA A 298 11.80 44.68 15.84
N GLU A 299 12.68 44.68 16.84
CA GLU A 299 12.43 44.29 18.23
C GLU A 299 11.55 45.29 18.95
N ASN A 300 10.72 44.81 19.84
CA ASN A 300 10.37 45.33 21.20
C ASN A 300 9.27 44.41 21.75
N GLY A 301 9.28 43.96 22.95
CA GLY A 301 9.49 44.42 24.26
C GLY A 301 8.77 43.52 25.23
N ASN A 302 9.47 43.11 26.20
CA ASN A 302 9.11 42.76 27.57
C ASN A 302 7.62 42.71 27.95
N ASN A 303 7.12 41.57 28.49
CA ASN A 303 6.39 41.59 29.76
C ASN A 303 6.37 40.25 30.48
N LYS A 304 6.77 40.33 31.74
CA LYS A 304 6.66 39.38 32.84
C LYS A 304 5.19 39.29 33.31
N ALA A 305 4.73 38.12 33.65
CA ALA A 305 3.77 37.81 34.75
C ALA A 305 3.55 36.30 34.79
N GLU A 306 4.05 35.67 35.81
CA GLU A 306 3.39 35.19 37.05
C GLU A 306 2.66 33.85 36.88
N GLU A 307 3.27 32.83 37.51
CA GLU A 307 2.61 31.56 37.91
C GLU A 307 1.55 31.86 39.01
N PRO A 308 0.53 31.01 39.11
CA PRO A 308 -0.05 30.71 40.41
C PRO A 308 0.16 29.26 40.79
N LYS A 309 0.58 29.15 42.06
CA LYS A 309 0.82 27.97 42.86
C LYS A 309 -0.44 27.14 43.07
N ALA A 310 -0.19 25.87 43.23
CA ALA A 310 -1.08 24.82 43.71
C ALA A 310 -1.69 25.12 45.08
N GLU A 311 -2.94 24.72 45.28
CA GLU A 311 -3.49 24.32 46.57
C GLU A 311 -4.04 22.90 46.50
N ALA A 312 -3.50 22.08 47.37
CA ALA A 312 -4.00 20.75 47.67
C ALA A 312 -5.22 20.88 48.62
N THR A 313 -6.25 20.09 48.34
CA THR A 313 -7.23 19.78 49.40
C THR A 313 -7.49 18.28 49.40
N GLU A 314 -7.05 17.62 50.46
CA GLU A 314 -7.53 16.33 50.93
C GLU A 314 -8.98 16.48 51.39
N ALA A 315 -9.82 15.47 51.17
CA ALA A 315 -10.63 14.81 52.16
C ALA A 315 -11.73 13.92 51.58
N LYS A 316 -11.68 12.73 52.09
CA LYS A 316 -12.69 11.66 52.28
C LYS A 316 -12.95 10.73 51.14
#